data_fbe5b0eea9a9fd78539e22c32057e7a3
#
_entry.id   fbe5b0eea9a9fd78539e22c32057e7a3
#
_cell.length_a   1.000
_cell.length_b   1.000
_cell.length_c   1.000
_cell.angle_alpha   90.00
_cell.angle_beta   90.00
_cell.angle_gamma   90.00
#
_symmetry.space_group_name_H-M   'P 1'
#
loop_
_entity.id
_entity.type
_entity.pdbx_description
1 polymer ?
#
loop_
_entity_poly.entity_id
_entity_poly.type
_entity_poly.pdbx_seq_one_letter_code
_entity_poly.pdbx_strand_id
1 'polypeptide(L)'
;MLTKKSRLLLTLTAATPLLFAAACTDNGIFNPLQDASGTYQLTVYAGKTMPATFTIQPGDPNFPEAPNGGTLVVTDGTLVLQNNGSFVETNNYVITPSGQSGTAHQFVSSGTWTLSGTTFTLSDQSLQRFDNGTLDTDANGRLTVNYTEDSGNGTFQSYEYKR
;
A
#
# COMPACT_ATOMS: atom_id res chain seq x y z
N MET A 1 -1.00 -92.85 9.06
CA MET A 1 -1.65 -91.65 8.60
C MET A 1 -1.35 -90.57 9.62
N LEU A 2 -0.40 -89.66 9.33
CA LEU A 2 0.07 -88.66 10.24
C LEU A 2 -0.55 -87.29 9.85
N THR A 3 -1.33 -86.70 10.72
CA THR A 3 -1.86 -85.35 10.57
C THR A 3 -0.85 -84.36 11.11
N LYS A 4 -0.32 -83.51 10.22
CA LYS A 4 0.63 -82.48 10.53
C LYS A 4 -0.17 -81.23 11.02
N LYS A 5 0.00 -80.90 12.30
CA LYS A 5 -0.55 -79.65 12.87
C LYS A 5 0.36 -78.48 12.51
N SER A 6 -0.08 -77.58 11.63
CA SER A 6 0.58 -76.32 11.37
C SER A 6 0.32 -75.36 12.55
N ARG A 7 1.39 -74.89 13.17
CA ARG A 7 1.36 -73.76 14.16
C ARG A 7 1.48 -72.45 13.44
N LEU A 8 0.41 -71.70 13.46
CA LEU A 8 0.40 -70.32 12.97
C LEU A 8 1.09 -69.40 14.02
N LEU A 9 2.27 -68.92 13.67
CA LEU A 9 2.94 -67.88 14.46
C LEU A 9 2.28 -66.55 14.14
N LEU A 10 1.59 -65.97 15.10
CA LEU A 10 1.04 -64.66 15.04
C LEU A 10 2.15 -63.66 15.43
N THR A 11 2.79 -63.00 14.47
CA THR A 11 3.73 -61.93 14.74
C THR A 11 2.94 -60.64 14.99
N LEU A 12 2.93 -60.22 16.23
CA LEU A 12 2.34 -58.94 16.69
C LEU A 12 3.30 -57.82 16.36
N THR A 13 3.10 -57.16 15.24
CA THR A 13 3.81 -55.91 14.89
C THR A 13 3.24 -54.78 15.72
N ALA A 14 4.01 -54.36 16.73
CA ALA A 14 3.71 -53.12 17.49
C ALA A 14 3.92 -51.90 16.59
N ALA A 15 2.84 -51.34 16.10
CA ALA A 15 2.85 -50.03 15.46
C ALA A 15 3.06 -48.95 16.52
N THR A 16 4.26 -48.42 16.59
CA THR A 16 4.56 -47.22 17.38
C THR A 16 3.91 -46.01 16.72
N PRO A 17 2.95 -45.32 17.33
CA PRO A 17 2.47 -44.05 16.78
C PRO A 17 3.61 -43.03 16.91
N LEU A 18 4.20 -42.58 15.79
CA LEU A 18 4.98 -41.35 15.72
C LEU A 18 4.02 -40.20 16.03
N LEU A 19 4.02 -39.75 17.28
CA LEU A 19 3.51 -38.46 17.65
C LEU A 19 4.40 -37.40 16.97
N PHE A 20 3.97 -36.93 15.81
CA PHE A 20 4.43 -35.67 15.29
C PHE A 20 3.89 -34.60 16.26
N ALA A 21 4.70 -34.23 17.24
CA ALA A 21 4.55 -32.97 17.90
C ALA A 21 4.72 -31.90 16.80
N ALA A 22 3.62 -31.48 16.19
CA ALA A 22 3.56 -30.21 15.50
C ALA A 22 3.89 -29.18 16.58
N ALA A 23 5.17 -28.83 16.68
CA ALA A 23 5.58 -27.58 17.29
C ALA A 23 4.89 -26.52 16.47
N CYS A 24 3.69 -26.10 16.88
CA CYS A 24 3.21 -24.77 16.58
C CYS A 24 4.22 -23.82 17.21
N THR A 25 5.29 -23.52 16.49
CA THR A 25 5.95 -22.26 16.70
C THR A 25 4.87 -21.24 16.41
N ASP A 26 4.45 -20.55 17.43
CA ASP A 26 3.58 -19.37 17.38
C ASP A 26 4.40 -18.27 16.68
N ASN A 27 4.75 -18.52 15.43
CA ASN A 27 5.17 -17.49 14.50
C ASN A 27 3.87 -16.73 14.28
N GLY A 28 3.75 -15.60 14.98
CA GLY A 28 2.60 -14.73 14.88
C GLY A 28 2.16 -14.71 13.43
N ILE A 29 0.91 -15.13 13.16
CA ILE A 29 0.40 -15.23 11.80
C ILE A 29 0.58 -13.85 11.21
N PHE A 30 1.56 -13.68 10.31
CA PHE A 30 1.76 -12.42 9.61
C PHE A 30 0.45 -12.14 8.88
N ASN A 31 -0.30 -11.17 9.39
CA ASN A 31 -1.48 -10.64 8.73
C ASN A 31 -1.03 -9.38 8.00
N PRO A 32 -0.75 -9.46 6.68
CA PRO A 32 -0.18 -8.33 5.94
C PRO A 32 -1.06 -7.07 6.02
N LEU A 33 -2.39 -7.23 6.06
CA LEU A 33 -3.29 -6.10 6.20
C LEU A 33 -3.20 -5.44 7.59
N GLN A 34 -3.07 -6.24 8.65
CA GLN A 34 -2.97 -5.73 10.01
C GLN A 34 -1.62 -5.04 10.26
N ASP A 35 -0.54 -5.65 9.80
CA ASP A 35 0.82 -5.15 10.02
C ASP A 35 1.11 -3.88 9.20
N ALA A 36 0.53 -3.78 7.98
CA ALA A 36 0.63 -2.63 7.12
C ALA A 36 -0.40 -1.54 7.41
N SER A 37 -1.46 -1.81 8.20
CA SER A 37 -2.45 -0.78 8.54
C SER A 37 -1.84 0.33 9.40
N GLY A 38 -2.33 1.55 9.23
CA GLY A 38 -1.83 2.72 9.98
C GLY A 38 -1.94 4.00 9.20
N THR A 39 -1.39 5.07 9.76
CA THR A 39 -1.33 6.39 9.13
C THR A 39 0.07 6.65 8.63
N TYR A 40 0.19 6.97 7.35
CA TYR A 40 1.43 7.29 6.66
C TYR A 40 1.41 8.75 6.25
N GLN A 41 2.56 9.44 6.38
CA GLN A 41 2.74 10.82 5.97
C GLN A 41 3.40 10.88 4.60
N LEU A 42 2.91 11.74 3.72
CA LEU A 42 3.51 12.01 2.42
C LEU A 42 4.89 12.64 2.61
N THR A 43 5.91 12.02 2.05
CA THR A 43 7.31 12.49 2.14
C THR A 43 7.89 12.90 0.80
N VAL A 44 7.37 12.29 -0.31
CA VAL A 44 7.76 12.65 -1.67
C VAL A 44 6.51 12.71 -2.56
N TYR A 45 6.39 13.76 -3.34
CA TYR A 45 5.35 13.94 -4.36
C TYR A 45 6.01 14.29 -5.70
N ALA A 46 5.72 13.51 -6.74
CA ALA A 46 6.28 13.68 -8.10
C ALA A 46 7.82 13.88 -8.08
N GLY A 47 8.52 13.06 -7.28
CA GLY A 47 9.98 13.08 -7.17
C GLY A 47 10.55 14.22 -6.33
N LYS A 48 9.72 15.06 -5.69
CA LYS A 48 10.17 16.15 -4.80
C LYS A 48 9.83 15.86 -3.35
N THR A 49 10.77 16.14 -2.46
CA THR A 49 10.54 16.07 -1.01
C THR A 49 9.52 17.13 -0.56
N MET A 50 8.67 16.75 0.37
CA MET A 50 7.63 17.63 0.93
C MET A 50 8.20 18.75 1.82
N PRO A 51 7.60 19.96 1.77
CA PRO A 51 6.58 20.44 0.84
C PRO A 51 7.12 20.60 -0.59
N ALA A 52 6.32 20.21 -1.59
CA ALA A 52 6.76 20.16 -2.98
C ALA A 52 6.16 21.32 -3.80
N THR A 53 7.00 22.07 -4.51
CA THR A 53 6.59 23.22 -5.34
C THR A 53 6.77 22.92 -6.81
N PHE A 54 5.74 23.26 -7.62
CA PHE A 54 5.69 23.08 -9.06
C PHE A 54 5.29 24.38 -9.74
N THR A 55 5.79 24.60 -10.94
CA THR A 55 5.38 25.70 -11.79
C THR A 55 4.19 25.28 -12.64
N ILE A 56 3.11 26.04 -12.59
CA ILE A 56 1.95 25.90 -13.48
C ILE A 56 2.24 26.70 -14.74
N GLN A 57 2.17 26.08 -15.91
CA GLN A 57 2.37 26.77 -17.18
C GLN A 57 1.11 27.55 -17.58
N PRO A 58 1.25 28.70 -18.28
CA PRO A 58 0.11 29.38 -18.84
C PRO A 58 -0.70 28.46 -19.77
N GLY A 59 -2.02 28.43 -19.58
CA GLY A 59 -2.93 27.62 -20.38
C GLY A 59 -2.95 26.12 -20.04
N ASP A 60 -2.36 25.69 -18.92
CA ASP A 60 -2.44 24.31 -18.45
C ASP A 60 -3.92 23.94 -18.12
N PRO A 61 -4.51 22.98 -18.84
CA PRO A 61 -5.92 22.62 -18.67
C PRO A 61 -6.23 21.99 -17.31
N ASN A 62 -5.23 21.49 -16.59
CA ASN A 62 -5.41 20.90 -15.26
C ASN A 62 -5.55 21.99 -14.17
N PHE A 63 -5.22 23.24 -14.48
CA PHE A 63 -5.27 24.36 -13.55
C PHE A 63 -6.05 25.55 -14.14
N PRO A 64 -7.37 25.39 -14.36
CA PRO A 64 -8.20 26.44 -14.98
C PRO A 64 -8.26 27.74 -14.16
N GLU A 65 -8.02 27.68 -12.85
CA GLU A 65 -7.91 28.85 -11.96
C GLU A 65 -6.62 29.64 -12.13
N ALA A 66 -5.61 29.09 -12.81
CA ALA A 66 -4.33 29.72 -13.09
C ALA A 66 -4.07 29.86 -14.61
N PRO A 67 -4.95 30.54 -15.38
CA PRO A 67 -4.87 30.57 -16.85
C PRO A 67 -3.59 31.25 -17.37
N ASN A 68 -2.99 32.14 -16.57
CA ASN A 68 -1.73 32.81 -16.89
C ASN A 68 -0.52 32.14 -16.21
N GLY A 69 -0.69 30.89 -15.76
CA GLY A 69 0.31 30.16 -15.00
C GLY A 69 0.35 30.56 -13.54
N GLY A 70 1.29 29.98 -12.80
CA GLY A 70 1.41 30.21 -11.36
C GLY A 70 2.28 29.16 -10.68
N THR A 71 1.96 28.88 -9.41
CA THR A 71 2.62 27.84 -8.61
C THR A 71 1.61 26.92 -7.94
N LEU A 72 1.93 25.63 -7.90
CA LEU A 72 1.29 24.61 -7.07
C LEU A 72 2.26 24.25 -5.95
N VAL A 73 1.81 24.34 -4.71
CA VAL A 73 2.57 23.85 -3.55
C VAL A 73 1.76 22.76 -2.87
N VAL A 74 2.25 21.51 -2.95
CA VAL A 74 1.72 20.42 -2.12
C VAL A 74 2.34 20.58 -0.74
N THR A 75 1.51 20.82 0.27
CA THR A 75 1.97 21.18 1.62
C THR A 75 2.20 19.98 2.50
N ASP A 76 1.29 19.04 2.45
CA ASP A 76 1.30 17.80 3.21
C ASP A 76 0.32 16.79 2.61
N GLY A 77 0.38 15.56 3.10
CA GLY A 77 -0.57 14.51 2.74
C GLY A 77 -0.53 13.35 3.74
N THR A 78 -1.64 12.64 3.82
CA THR A 78 -1.77 11.44 4.65
C THR A 78 -2.40 10.31 3.85
N LEU A 79 -1.94 9.08 4.10
CA LEU A 79 -2.56 7.85 3.63
C LEU A 79 -2.89 7.00 4.87
N VAL A 80 -4.17 6.77 5.11
CA VAL A 80 -4.66 5.92 6.21
C VAL A 80 -5.06 4.59 5.62
N LEU A 81 -4.36 3.52 5.99
CA LEU A 81 -4.67 2.15 5.64
C LEU A 81 -5.37 1.49 6.83
N GLN A 82 -6.59 1.01 6.63
CA GLN A 82 -7.36 0.34 7.69
C GLN A 82 -7.19 -1.18 7.56
N ASN A 83 -7.21 -1.88 8.69
CA ASN A 83 -7.07 -3.34 8.75
C ASN A 83 -8.22 -4.13 8.10
N ASN A 84 -9.33 -3.47 7.78
CA ASN A 84 -10.43 -4.03 7.01
C ASN A 84 -10.24 -3.94 5.49
N GLY A 85 -9.07 -3.46 5.02
CA GLY A 85 -8.75 -3.29 3.61
C GLY A 85 -9.30 -2.01 2.98
N SER A 86 -9.84 -1.05 3.76
CA SER A 86 -10.19 0.27 3.24
C SER A 86 -9.06 1.28 3.43
N PHE A 87 -9.03 2.31 2.58
CA PHE A 87 -8.09 3.42 2.72
C PHE A 87 -8.78 4.78 2.60
N VAL A 88 -8.11 5.79 3.14
CA VAL A 88 -8.37 7.20 2.86
C VAL A 88 -7.04 7.89 2.62
N GLU A 89 -6.92 8.56 1.50
CA GLU A 89 -5.81 9.44 1.16
C GLU A 89 -6.30 10.89 1.17
N THR A 90 -5.49 11.78 1.74
CA THR A 90 -5.77 13.21 1.77
C THR A 90 -4.49 13.96 1.44
N ASN A 91 -4.54 14.83 0.43
CA ASN A 91 -3.41 15.68 0.04
C ASN A 91 -3.85 17.15 0.06
N ASN A 92 -3.14 17.98 0.80
CA ASN A 92 -3.38 19.42 0.90
C ASN A 92 -2.42 20.17 -0.02
N TYR A 93 -2.94 21.13 -0.74
CA TYR A 93 -2.14 21.94 -1.66
C TYR A 93 -2.66 23.37 -1.78
N VAL A 94 -1.79 24.27 -2.24
CA VAL A 94 -2.10 25.65 -2.50
C VAL A 94 -1.80 25.96 -3.96
N ILE A 95 -2.78 26.51 -4.68
CA ILE A 95 -2.59 27.05 -6.02
C ILE A 95 -2.50 28.55 -5.91
N THR A 96 -1.43 29.13 -6.45
CA THR A 96 -1.18 30.58 -6.49
C THR A 96 -1.06 31.01 -7.95
N PRO A 97 -2.14 31.55 -8.56
CA PRO A 97 -2.06 32.10 -9.90
C PRO A 97 -1.10 33.29 -9.98
N SER A 98 -0.50 33.51 -11.15
CA SER A 98 0.43 34.63 -11.36
C SER A 98 -0.18 35.96 -10.99
N GLY A 99 0.45 36.69 -10.06
CA GLY A 99 0.01 37.99 -9.59
C GLY A 99 -1.20 38.00 -8.65
N GLN A 100 -1.60 36.83 -8.11
CA GLN A 100 -2.74 36.70 -7.21
C GLN A 100 -2.33 36.04 -5.87
N SER A 101 -3.24 36.06 -4.91
CA SER A 101 -3.08 35.31 -3.66
C SER A 101 -3.35 33.83 -3.87
N GLY A 102 -2.67 32.97 -3.09
CA GLY A 102 -2.86 31.54 -3.13
C GLY A 102 -4.19 31.11 -2.51
N THR A 103 -4.78 30.06 -3.07
CA THR A 103 -5.98 29.40 -2.56
C THR A 103 -5.64 27.98 -2.14
N ALA A 104 -6.05 27.61 -0.92
CA ALA A 104 -5.86 26.27 -0.39
C ALA A 104 -6.94 25.32 -0.91
N HIS A 105 -6.50 24.11 -1.26
CA HIS A 105 -7.34 23.03 -1.75
C HIS A 105 -6.99 21.73 -1.03
N GLN A 106 -7.90 20.76 -1.10
CA GLN A 106 -7.71 19.43 -0.59
C GLN A 106 -8.18 18.40 -1.63
N PHE A 107 -7.36 17.42 -1.90
CA PHE A 107 -7.72 16.22 -2.63
C PHE A 107 -7.99 15.09 -1.63
N VAL A 108 -9.09 14.36 -1.81
CA VAL A 108 -9.43 13.19 -1.00
C VAL A 108 -9.79 12.04 -1.92
N SER A 109 -9.14 10.90 -1.70
CA SER A 109 -9.43 9.62 -2.36
C SER A 109 -9.72 8.58 -1.31
N SER A 110 -10.65 7.68 -1.57
CA SER A 110 -10.99 6.59 -0.66
C SER A 110 -11.47 5.35 -1.41
N GLY A 111 -11.20 4.18 -0.83
CA GLY A 111 -11.56 2.94 -1.48
C GLY A 111 -10.99 1.72 -0.74
N THR A 112 -10.52 0.76 -1.52
CA THR A 112 -9.91 -0.46 -0.99
C THR A 112 -8.42 -0.54 -1.32
N TRP A 113 -7.67 -1.16 -0.43
CA TRP A 113 -6.28 -1.48 -0.65
C TRP A 113 -6.02 -2.97 -0.47
N THR A 114 -5.03 -3.48 -1.18
CA THR A 114 -4.57 -4.86 -1.06
C THR A 114 -3.05 -4.90 -1.01
N LEU A 115 -2.52 -5.95 -0.37
CA LEU A 115 -1.10 -6.25 -0.30
C LEU A 115 -0.89 -7.74 -0.61
N SER A 116 -0.02 -8.03 -1.58
CA SER A 116 0.41 -9.39 -1.94
C SER A 116 1.94 -9.43 -1.98
N GLY A 117 2.56 -10.03 -0.96
CA GLY A 117 3.99 -9.86 -0.74
C GLY A 117 4.31 -8.39 -0.46
N THR A 118 5.11 -7.77 -1.31
CA THR A 118 5.39 -6.32 -1.27
C THR A 118 4.57 -5.52 -2.28
N THR A 119 3.79 -6.17 -3.14
CA THR A 119 2.96 -5.47 -4.13
C THR A 119 1.75 -4.85 -3.45
N PHE A 120 1.64 -3.54 -3.54
CA PHE A 120 0.59 -2.72 -2.97
C PHE A 120 -0.33 -2.18 -4.07
N THR A 121 -1.64 -2.21 -3.83
CA THR A 121 -2.62 -1.68 -4.78
C THR A 121 -3.66 -0.85 -4.05
N LEU A 122 -3.96 0.35 -4.57
CA LEU A 122 -5.11 1.18 -4.20
C LEU A 122 -6.17 1.12 -5.30
N SER A 123 -7.44 1.05 -4.91
CA SER A 123 -8.57 1.09 -5.84
C SER A 123 -9.63 2.05 -5.31
N ASP A 124 -9.81 3.18 -5.99
CA ASP A 124 -10.90 4.13 -5.78
C ASP A 124 -11.86 4.06 -6.98
N GLN A 125 -12.98 3.40 -6.79
CA GLN A 125 -13.98 3.22 -7.86
C GLN A 125 -14.70 4.53 -8.21
N SER A 126 -14.79 5.47 -7.27
CA SER A 126 -15.47 6.75 -7.49
C SER A 126 -14.69 7.67 -8.42
N LEU A 127 -13.37 7.62 -8.35
CA LEU A 127 -12.44 8.33 -9.20
C LEU A 127 -11.95 7.49 -10.39
N GLN A 128 -12.38 6.21 -10.50
CA GLN A 128 -11.87 5.24 -11.47
C GLN A 128 -10.34 5.11 -11.45
N ARG A 129 -9.77 5.19 -10.24
CA ARG A 129 -8.35 5.21 -9.98
C ARG A 129 -7.87 3.83 -9.51
N PHE A 130 -6.77 3.36 -10.11
CA PHE A 130 -6.08 2.12 -9.75
C PHE A 130 -4.58 2.38 -9.71
N ASP A 131 -4.03 2.46 -8.52
CA ASP A 131 -2.60 2.68 -8.34
C ASP A 131 -1.91 1.40 -7.90
N ASN A 132 -0.74 1.16 -8.44
CA ASN A 132 0.11 0.05 -8.08
C ASN A 132 1.45 0.56 -7.55
N GLY A 133 1.97 -0.13 -6.57
CA GLY A 133 3.23 0.23 -5.96
C GLY A 133 3.79 -0.87 -5.09
N THR A 134 4.62 -0.47 -4.14
CA THR A 134 5.26 -1.35 -3.17
C THR A 134 5.05 -0.85 -1.74
N LEU A 135 4.98 -1.80 -0.82
CA LEU A 135 5.15 -1.56 0.61
C LEU A 135 6.49 -2.16 1.02
N ASP A 136 7.40 -1.31 1.43
CA ASP A 136 8.77 -1.69 1.82
C ASP A 136 9.07 -1.24 3.25
N THR A 137 10.18 -1.73 3.78
CA THR A 137 10.73 -1.26 5.05
C THR A 137 11.98 -0.45 4.77
N ASP A 138 12.05 0.81 5.24
CA ASP A 138 13.23 1.65 5.08
C ASP A 138 14.39 1.18 5.97
N ALA A 139 15.57 1.78 5.79
CA ALA A 139 16.77 1.43 6.56
C ALA A 139 16.63 1.63 8.09
N ASN A 140 15.63 2.36 8.55
CA ASN A 140 15.30 2.58 9.95
C ASN A 140 14.21 1.65 10.47
N GLY A 141 13.74 0.71 9.64
CA GLY A 141 12.67 -0.22 9.98
C GLY A 141 11.26 0.38 9.88
N ARG A 142 11.11 1.57 9.27
CA ARG A 142 9.81 2.19 9.09
C ARG A 142 9.17 1.72 7.79
N LEU A 143 7.86 1.50 7.82
CA LEU A 143 7.11 1.12 6.63
C LEU A 143 7.00 2.31 5.67
N THR A 144 7.27 2.04 4.40
CA THR A 144 7.21 3.00 3.31
C THR A 144 6.30 2.46 2.22
N VAL A 145 5.28 3.24 1.84
CA VAL A 145 4.40 2.96 0.70
C VAL A 145 4.87 3.83 -0.47
N ASN A 146 5.21 3.18 -1.57
CA ASN A 146 5.54 3.86 -2.83
C ASN A 146 4.51 3.43 -3.87
N TYR A 147 3.91 4.37 -4.57
CA TYR A 147 3.05 4.05 -5.71
C TYR A 147 3.13 5.13 -6.79
N THR A 148 2.60 4.79 -7.96
CA THR A 148 2.55 5.69 -9.10
C THR A 148 1.12 5.80 -9.58
N GLU A 149 0.63 7.01 -9.68
CA GLU A 149 -0.67 7.35 -10.23
C GLU A 149 -0.55 7.71 -11.71
N ASP A 150 -1.43 7.14 -12.53
CA ASP A 150 -1.61 7.57 -13.92
C ASP A 150 -2.65 8.70 -13.97
N SER A 151 -2.21 9.91 -14.24
CA SER A 151 -3.09 11.09 -14.38
C SER A 151 -3.90 11.12 -15.67
N GLY A 152 -3.95 9.99 -16.41
CA GLY A 152 -4.80 9.82 -17.58
C GLY A 152 -4.30 10.47 -18.89
N ASN A 153 -3.18 11.20 -18.84
CA ASN A 153 -2.54 11.85 -19.99
C ASN A 153 -1.15 11.27 -20.30
N GLY A 154 -0.85 10.08 -19.73
CA GLY A 154 0.46 9.44 -19.84
C GLY A 154 1.53 10.04 -18.92
N THR A 155 1.14 10.91 -18.00
CA THR A 155 2.03 11.45 -16.98
C THR A 155 1.81 10.65 -15.69
N PHE A 156 2.90 10.06 -15.20
CA PHE A 156 2.89 9.31 -13.94
C PHE A 156 3.41 10.19 -12.82
N GLN A 157 2.67 10.26 -11.71
CA GLN A 157 3.10 10.94 -10.50
C GLN A 157 3.47 9.90 -9.46
N SER A 158 4.68 10.02 -8.90
CA SER A 158 5.17 9.13 -7.86
C SER A 158 4.89 9.71 -6.48
N TYR A 159 4.46 8.84 -5.58
CA TYR A 159 4.17 9.16 -4.17
C TYR A 159 5.00 8.26 -3.26
N GLU A 160 5.57 8.83 -2.22
CA GLU A 160 6.19 8.08 -1.13
C GLU A 160 5.57 8.53 0.18
N TYR A 161 5.00 7.57 0.92
CA TYR A 161 4.43 7.76 2.25
C TYR A 161 5.22 6.95 3.27
N LYS A 162 5.48 7.52 4.45
CA LYS A 162 6.20 6.86 5.56
C LYS A 162 5.39 6.87 6.85
N ARG A 163 5.47 5.73 7.57
CA ARG A 163 4.89 5.58 8.90
C ARG A 163 5.95 5.66 9.98
#